data_4c9095ee674c7e193b9a4ae23be5a1ab
#
_entry.id   4c9095ee674c7e193b9a4ae23be5a1ab
#
_cell.length_a   1.000
_cell.length_b   1.000
_cell.length_c   1.000
_cell.angle_alpha   90.00
_cell.angle_beta   90.00
_cell.angle_gamma   90.00
#
_symmetry.space_group_name_H-M   'P 1'
#
loop_
_entity.id
_entity.type
_entity.pdbx_description
1 polymer ?
#
loop_
_entity_poly.entity_id
_entity_poly.type
_entity_poly.pdbx_seq_one_letter_code
_entity_poly.pdbx_strand_id
1 'polypeptide(L)'
;LLLLISSGCSLIPPQVEVQTKFVEKQIPIQGHPKGLTMYPIQFYAVTEENFEEFKKKFEKENADLVYFALSVPDYENLSLNMGELKRYIEQQKTIIIYYEQSITGVKAEIVLEDDKAKD
;
A
#
# COMPACT_ATOMS: atom_id res chain seq x y z
N LEU A 1 -42.36 13.19 -79.92
CA LEU A 1 -41.12 12.73 -79.23
C LEU A 1 -41.08 13.33 -77.87
N LEU A 2 -41.50 12.53 -76.81
CA LEU A 2 -41.61 12.98 -75.45
C LEU A 2 -40.33 12.48 -74.69
N LEU A 3 -39.38 13.37 -74.33
CA LEU A 3 -38.21 13.04 -73.53
C LEU A 3 -38.59 13.17 -72.06
N LEU A 4 -38.75 12.02 -71.35
CA LEU A 4 -38.85 11.95 -69.90
C LEU A 4 -37.49 12.00 -69.26
N ILE A 5 -37.14 13.15 -68.67
CA ILE A 5 -35.90 13.32 -67.84
C ILE A 5 -36.25 12.89 -66.43
N SER A 6 -35.86 11.66 -66.02
CA SER A 6 -35.98 11.18 -64.67
C SER A 6 -34.82 11.72 -63.82
N SER A 7 -35.08 12.76 -63.03
CA SER A 7 -34.16 13.25 -62.01
C SER A 7 -34.14 12.29 -60.83
N GLY A 8 -33.15 11.38 -60.80
CA GLY A 8 -32.91 10.53 -59.67
C GLY A 8 -32.27 11.34 -58.52
N CYS A 9 -33.02 11.67 -57.47
CA CYS A 9 -32.47 12.14 -56.22
C CYS A 9 -31.74 10.98 -55.52
N SER A 10 -30.43 10.99 -55.58
CA SER A 10 -29.58 10.08 -54.80
C SER A 10 -29.57 10.58 -53.36
N LEU A 11 -30.40 9.97 -52.51
CA LEU A 11 -30.37 10.11 -51.07
C LEU A 11 -29.20 9.30 -50.50
N ILE A 12 -27.99 9.90 -50.56
CA ILE A 12 -26.83 9.36 -49.87
C ILE A 12 -26.95 9.81 -48.42
N PRO A 13 -27.17 8.91 -47.44
CA PRO A 13 -27.17 9.32 -46.03
C PRO A 13 -25.78 9.87 -45.67
N PRO A 14 -25.67 10.95 -44.87
CA PRO A 14 -24.38 11.46 -44.45
C PRO A 14 -23.65 10.37 -43.67
N GLN A 15 -22.49 9.94 -44.16
CA GLN A 15 -21.57 9.08 -43.40
C GLN A 15 -21.03 9.88 -42.23
N VAL A 16 -21.48 9.51 -41.02
CA VAL A 16 -20.88 10.06 -39.79
C VAL A 16 -19.56 9.34 -39.55
N GLU A 17 -18.48 9.99 -39.92
CA GLU A 17 -17.14 9.52 -39.62
C GLU A 17 -16.85 9.82 -38.14
N VAL A 18 -16.93 8.78 -37.29
CA VAL A 18 -16.58 8.90 -35.85
C VAL A 18 -15.07 8.93 -35.74
N GLN A 19 -14.50 10.12 -35.66
CA GLN A 19 -13.08 10.28 -35.32
C GLN A 19 -12.88 10.08 -33.83
N THR A 20 -12.40 8.92 -33.42
CA THR A 20 -11.98 8.66 -32.04
C THR A 20 -10.63 9.33 -31.82
N LYS A 21 -10.64 10.50 -31.19
CA LYS A 21 -9.42 11.17 -30.78
C LYS A 21 -8.98 10.63 -29.42
N PHE A 22 -7.94 9.80 -29.42
CA PHE A 22 -7.29 9.39 -28.17
C PHE A 22 -6.57 10.60 -27.57
N VAL A 23 -7.06 11.08 -26.43
CA VAL A 23 -6.36 12.09 -25.65
C VAL A 23 -5.53 11.35 -24.62
N GLU A 24 -4.23 11.33 -24.82
CA GLU A 24 -3.28 10.80 -23.84
C GLU A 24 -3.27 11.73 -22.63
N LYS A 25 -3.94 11.32 -21.56
CA LYS A 25 -3.97 12.08 -20.32
C LYS A 25 -2.71 11.73 -19.52
N GLN A 26 -1.79 12.66 -19.42
CA GLN A 26 -0.63 12.52 -18.54
C GLN A 26 -1.10 12.63 -17.08
N ILE A 27 -0.96 11.54 -16.34
CA ILE A 27 -1.27 11.49 -14.92
C ILE A 27 0.06 11.67 -14.17
N PRO A 28 0.24 12.75 -13.39
CA PRO A 28 1.46 12.96 -12.64
C PRO A 28 1.59 11.90 -11.54
N ILE A 29 2.75 11.25 -11.47
CA ILE A 29 3.08 10.29 -10.43
C ILE A 29 3.52 11.06 -9.18
N GLN A 30 2.90 10.77 -8.05
CA GLN A 30 3.29 11.33 -6.75
C GLN A 30 4.53 10.59 -6.23
N GLY A 31 5.42 11.33 -5.56
CA GLY A 31 6.58 10.71 -4.92
C GLY A 31 6.18 9.76 -3.79
N HIS A 32 6.96 8.71 -3.63
CA HIS A 32 6.76 7.77 -2.53
C HIS A 32 6.97 8.46 -1.16
N PRO A 33 6.23 8.05 -0.12
CA PRO A 33 6.46 8.55 1.22
C PRO A 33 7.85 8.17 1.72
N LYS A 34 8.38 8.96 2.65
CA LYS A 34 9.64 8.61 3.33
C LYS A 34 9.51 7.27 4.04
N GLY A 35 10.61 6.52 4.09
CA GLY A 35 10.70 5.31 4.88
C GLY A 35 10.35 5.56 6.35
N LEU A 36 9.73 4.57 6.98
CA LEU A 36 9.39 4.62 8.40
C LEU A 36 10.65 4.45 9.26
N THR A 37 10.80 5.31 10.25
CA THR A 37 11.80 5.13 11.31
C THR A 37 11.08 4.54 12.52
N MET A 38 11.38 3.29 12.83
CA MET A 38 10.81 2.59 13.99
C MET A 38 11.74 2.75 15.18
N TYR A 39 11.15 3.00 16.35
CA TYR A 39 11.89 3.04 17.61
C TYR A 39 11.90 1.65 18.25
N PRO A 40 13.04 1.21 18.83
CA PRO A 40 13.10 -0.07 19.52
C PRO A 40 12.22 -0.06 20.76
N ILE A 41 11.46 -1.13 20.96
CA ILE A 41 10.62 -1.34 22.12
C ILE A 41 11.08 -2.63 22.81
N GLN A 42 11.28 -2.56 24.13
CA GLN A 42 11.60 -3.73 24.94
C GLN A 42 10.37 -4.13 25.76
N PHE A 43 10.08 -5.40 25.74
CA PHE A 43 9.05 -5.99 26.56
C PHE A 43 9.67 -6.89 27.63
N TYR A 44 9.14 -6.83 28.84
CA TYR A 44 9.55 -7.66 29.93
C TYR A 44 8.40 -8.59 30.33
N ALA A 45 8.66 -9.90 30.35
CA ALA A 45 7.71 -10.84 30.92
C ALA A 45 7.88 -10.84 32.44
N VAL A 46 6.94 -10.23 33.13
CA VAL A 46 6.96 -10.10 34.60
C VAL A 46 5.97 -11.07 35.21
N THR A 47 6.46 -11.89 36.15
CA THR A 47 5.67 -12.87 36.94
C THR A 47 5.86 -12.61 38.43
N GLU A 48 5.06 -13.22 39.28
CA GLU A 48 5.27 -13.16 40.73
C GLU A 48 6.68 -13.60 41.15
N GLU A 49 7.23 -14.60 40.44
CA GLU A 49 8.54 -15.17 40.77
C GLU A 49 9.70 -14.26 40.42
N ASN A 50 9.60 -13.47 39.32
CA ASN A 50 10.71 -12.62 38.86
C ASN A 50 10.50 -11.13 39.18
N PHE A 51 9.42 -10.75 39.84
CA PHE A 51 9.06 -9.34 40.06
C PHE A 51 10.14 -8.56 40.82
N GLU A 52 10.73 -9.13 41.86
CA GLU A 52 11.76 -8.45 42.65
C GLU A 52 13.07 -8.22 41.84
N GLU A 53 13.42 -9.18 41.02
CA GLU A 53 14.56 -9.05 40.11
C GLU A 53 14.29 -8.00 39.03
N PHE A 54 13.11 -8.06 38.43
CA PHE A 54 12.63 -7.08 37.45
C PHE A 54 12.68 -5.66 38.05
N LYS A 55 12.13 -5.49 39.25
CA LYS A 55 12.11 -4.19 39.95
C LYS A 55 13.50 -3.60 40.09
N LYS A 56 14.45 -4.36 40.63
CA LYS A 56 15.84 -3.92 40.83
C LYS A 56 16.51 -3.53 39.53
N LYS A 57 16.32 -4.31 38.47
CA LYS A 57 16.88 -4.03 37.15
C LYS A 57 16.24 -2.79 36.55
N PHE A 58 14.92 -2.70 36.59
CA PHE A 58 14.16 -1.62 36.00
C PHE A 58 14.46 -0.27 36.66
N GLU A 59 14.51 -0.20 38.00
CA GLU A 59 14.87 1.01 38.73
C GLU A 59 16.31 1.46 38.44
N LYS A 60 17.21 0.53 38.21
CA LYS A 60 18.60 0.84 37.84
C LYS A 60 18.68 1.47 36.43
N GLU A 61 17.86 1.03 35.52
CA GLU A 61 17.85 1.47 34.12
C GLU A 61 17.01 2.74 33.90
N ASN A 62 15.90 2.91 34.65
CA ASN A 62 14.87 3.93 34.42
C ASN A 62 14.65 4.90 35.59
N ALA A 63 15.41 4.78 36.69
CA ALA A 63 15.32 5.55 37.93
C ALA A 63 14.05 5.31 38.75
N ASP A 64 12.86 5.26 38.15
CA ASP A 64 11.58 5.08 38.81
C ASP A 64 10.88 3.78 38.36
N LEU A 65 10.16 3.13 39.27
CA LEU A 65 9.34 1.95 38.95
C LEU A 65 7.98 2.36 38.40
N VAL A 66 7.97 2.92 37.20
CA VAL A 66 6.76 3.30 36.46
C VAL A 66 6.76 2.64 35.10
N TYR A 67 5.75 1.83 34.82
CA TYR A 67 5.61 1.11 33.55
C TYR A 67 4.14 0.91 33.18
N PHE A 68 3.90 0.70 31.89
CA PHE A 68 2.61 0.26 31.40
C PHE A 68 2.62 -1.26 31.28
N ALA A 69 1.59 -1.92 31.78
CA ALA A 69 1.46 -3.37 31.72
C ALA A 69 0.40 -3.79 30.71
N LEU A 70 0.68 -4.88 30.01
CA LEU A 70 -0.24 -5.58 29.14
C LEU A 70 -0.41 -7.01 29.66
N SER A 71 -1.61 -7.54 29.58
CA SER A 71 -1.82 -8.98 29.78
C SER A 71 -1.22 -9.76 28.61
N VAL A 72 -0.98 -11.07 28.79
CA VAL A 72 -0.50 -11.94 27.71
C VAL A 72 -1.43 -11.89 26.49
N PRO A 73 -2.77 -12.03 26.65
CA PRO A 73 -3.68 -11.89 25.52
C PRO A 73 -3.63 -10.52 24.82
N ASP A 74 -3.45 -9.43 25.58
CA ASP A 74 -3.35 -8.10 25.00
C ASP A 74 -2.04 -7.91 24.22
N TYR A 75 -0.95 -8.49 24.71
CA TYR A 75 0.32 -8.51 23.97
C TYR A 75 0.21 -9.32 22.66
N GLU A 76 -0.45 -10.47 22.70
CA GLU A 76 -0.74 -11.26 21.49
C GLU A 76 -1.60 -10.48 20.50
N ASN A 77 -2.66 -9.81 20.97
CA ASN A 77 -3.50 -8.95 20.14
C ASN A 77 -2.71 -7.78 19.54
N LEU A 78 -1.82 -7.16 20.31
CA LEU A 78 -0.95 -6.11 19.82
C LEU A 78 -0.07 -6.62 18.69
N SER A 79 0.55 -7.80 18.86
CA SER A 79 1.39 -8.42 17.84
C SER A 79 0.60 -8.75 16.56
N LEU A 80 -0.61 -9.30 16.70
CA LEU A 80 -1.50 -9.57 15.58
C LEU A 80 -1.90 -8.28 14.85
N ASN A 81 -2.24 -7.23 15.59
CA ASN A 81 -2.59 -5.93 15.01
C ASN A 81 -1.42 -5.33 14.21
N MET A 82 -0.20 -5.44 14.72
CA MET A 82 1.00 -5.00 13.99
C MET A 82 1.21 -5.81 12.70
N GLY A 83 0.99 -7.13 12.76
CA GLY A 83 1.01 -8.00 11.57
C GLY A 83 -0.03 -7.59 10.53
N GLU A 84 -1.26 -7.27 10.95
CA GLU A 84 -2.32 -6.79 10.05
C GLU A 84 -1.98 -5.44 9.42
N LEU A 85 -1.42 -4.50 10.20
CA LEU A 85 -0.97 -3.22 9.64
C LEU A 85 0.14 -3.42 8.61
N LYS A 86 1.13 -4.28 8.88
CA LYS A 86 2.18 -4.63 7.93
C LYS A 86 1.58 -5.18 6.63
N ARG A 87 0.70 -6.18 6.74
CA ARG A 87 0.00 -6.79 5.59
C ARG A 87 -0.76 -5.73 4.78
N TYR A 88 -1.49 -4.85 5.45
CA TYR A 88 -2.24 -3.78 4.78
C TYR A 88 -1.33 -2.82 4.02
N ILE A 89 -0.22 -2.39 4.63
CA ILE A 89 0.76 -1.51 3.99
C ILE A 89 1.39 -2.17 2.76
N GLU A 90 1.75 -3.46 2.84
CA GLU A 90 2.30 -4.22 1.72
C GLU A 90 1.31 -4.33 0.56
N GLN A 91 0.04 -4.59 0.86
CA GLN A 91 -1.01 -4.61 -0.16
C GLN A 91 -1.21 -3.24 -0.81
N GLN A 92 -1.22 -2.16 -0.04
CA GLN A 92 -1.30 -0.80 -0.58
C GLN A 92 -0.11 -0.48 -1.49
N LYS A 93 1.10 -0.85 -1.08
CA LYS A 93 2.31 -0.70 -1.88
C LYS A 93 2.20 -1.44 -3.22
N THR A 94 1.70 -2.66 -3.21
CA THR A 94 1.49 -3.46 -4.43
C THR A 94 0.48 -2.79 -5.38
N ILE A 95 -0.60 -2.25 -4.85
CA ILE A 95 -1.60 -1.51 -5.64
C ILE A 95 -0.99 -0.26 -6.27
N ILE A 96 -0.22 0.51 -5.51
CA ILE A 96 0.46 1.71 -6.00
C ILE A 96 1.40 1.35 -7.16
N ILE A 97 2.24 0.33 -6.99
CA ILE A 97 3.17 -0.15 -8.01
C ILE A 97 2.41 -0.57 -9.27
N TYR A 98 1.29 -1.30 -9.12
CA TYR A 98 0.46 -1.71 -10.26
C TYR A 98 -0.03 -0.50 -11.08
N TYR A 99 -0.54 0.53 -10.40
CA TYR A 99 -1.01 1.73 -11.10
C TYR A 99 0.12 2.54 -11.73
N GLU A 100 1.26 2.66 -11.06
CA GLU A 100 2.45 3.33 -11.61
C GLU A 100 2.94 2.63 -12.88
N GLN A 101 3.01 1.31 -12.88
CA GLN A 101 3.37 0.51 -14.06
C GLN A 101 2.38 0.70 -15.21
N SER A 102 1.09 0.76 -14.89
CA SER A 102 0.05 0.97 -15.89
C SER A 102 0.13 2.36 -16.53
N ILE A 103 0.60 3.36 -15.78
CA ILE A 103 0.76 4.73 -16.27
C ILE A 103 2.05 4.89 -17.07
N THR A 104 3.16 4.29 -16.62
CA THR A 104 4.48 4.48 -17.23
C THR A 104 4.77 3.49 -18.36
N GLY A 105 3.99 2.43 -18.49
CA GLY A 105 4.25 1.33 -19.44
C GLY A 105 5.50 0.51 -19.09
N VAL A 106 6.16 0.79 -17.98
CA VAL A 106 7.35 0.06 -17.50
C VAL A 106 6.92 -1.06 -16.58
N LYS A 107 7.27 -2.30 -16.94
CA LYS A 107 7.14 -3.43 -16.01
C LYS A 107 8.26 -3.32 -14.97
N ALA A 108 7.95 -2.87 -13.76
CA ALA A 108 8.89 -2.96 -12.65
C ALA A 108 8.98 -4.42 -12.19
N GLU A 109 10.19 -4.93 -12.10
CA GLU A 109 10.49 -6.20 -11.48
C GLU A 109 10.28 -6.04 -9.98
N ILE A 110 9.33 -6.77 -9.40
CA ILE A 110 9.08 -6.76 -7.96
C ILE A 110 10.25 -7.51 -7.31
N VAL A 111 11.24 -6.79 -6.84
CA VAL A 111 12.26 -7.35 -5.96
C VAL A 111 11.61 -7.55 -4.60
N LEU A 112 11.15 -8.76 -4.32
CA LEU A 112 10.85 -9.19 -2.97
C LEU A 112 12.20 -9.37 -2.28
N GLU A 113 12.61 -8.38 -1.49
CA GLU A 113 13.69 -8.57 -0.53
C GLU A 113 13.21 -9.60 0.49
N ASP A 114 13.58 -10.86 0.27
CA ASP A 114 13.53 -11.87 1.31
C ASP A 114 14.45 -11.40 2.44
N ASP A 115 13.83 -10.96 3.54
CA ASP A 115 14.49 -10.81 4.83
C ASP A 115 15.02 -12.19 5.24
N LYS A 116 16.22 -12.54 4.73
CA LYS A 116 16.98 -13.61 5.30
C LYS A 116 17.41 -13.16 6.68
N ALA A 117 16.60 -13.55 7.67
CA ALA A 117 17.02 -13.63 9.06
C ALA A 117 18.40 -14.28 9.08
N LYS A 118 19.40 -13.50 9.44
CA LYS A 118 20.71 -14.04 9.81
C LYS A 118 20.59 -14.58 11.22
N ASP A 119 20.81 -15.89 11.32
CA ASP A 119 21.12 -16.60 12.56
C ASP A 119 22.24 -15.92 13.37
#